data_c30ecdd5a1ceba9690bab9a66cd930cb
#
_entry.id   c30ecdd5a1ceba9690bab9a66cd930cb
#
_cell.length_a   1.000
_cell.length_b   1.000
_cell.length_c   1.000
_cell.angle_alpha   90.00
_cell.angle_beta   90.00
_cell.angle_gamma   90.00
#
_symmetry.space_group_name_H-M   'P 1'
#
loop_
_entity.id
_entity.type
_entity.pdbx_description
1 polymer ?
#
loop_
_entity_poly.entity_id
_entity_poly.type
_entity_poly.pdbx_seq_one_letter_code
_entity_poly.pdbx_strand_id
1 'polypeptide(L)'
;MCLMKTFGEIIRSKREEQNLLLREISALTSIDQSVISKFEKGERKPSREQVLKFAEIYKMPQADLIISWQSDKVAYELIDENDVEEILKVAESKVKYLKTIKK
;
A
#
# COMPACT_ATOMS: atom_id res chain seq x y z
N MET A 1 -7.90 11.59 -0.17
CA MET A 1 -7.64 10.27 -0.75
C MET A 1 -8.63 9.26 -0.21
N CYS A 2 -9.08 8.35 -1.05
CA CYS A 2 -10.03 7.34 -0.63
C CYS A 2 -9.30 6.11 -0.06
N LEU A 3 -9.34 5.94 1.26
CA LEU A 3 -8.67 4.82 1.93
C LEU A 3 -9.43 3.50 1.81
N MET A 4 -10.61 3.53 1.17
CA MET A 4 -11.39 2.31 0.93
C MET A 4 -10.84 1.47 -0.21
N LYS A 5 -9.94 2.03 -1.02
CA LYS A 5 -9.29 1.30 -2.11
C LYS A 5 -8.00 0.67 -1.65
N THR A 6 -7.63 -0.42 -2.30
CA THR A 6 -6.32 -1.04 -2.04
C THR A 6 -5.22 -0.14 -2.60
N PHE A 7 -3.99 -0.36 -2.11
CA PHE A 7 -2.82 0.35 -2.61
C PHE A 7 -2.72 0.21 -4.15
N GLY A 8 -2.88 -1.00 -4.66
CA GLY A 8 -2.81 -1.25 -6.11
C GLY A 8 -3.83 -0.45 -6.89
N GLU A 9 -5.06 -0.38 -6.39
CA GLU A 9 -6.12 0.40 -7.03
C GLU A 9 -5.81 1.89 -7.01
N ILE A 10 -5.22 2.38 -5.92
CA ILE A 10 -4.86 3.79 -5.80
C ILE A 10 -3.79 4.17 -6.83
N ILE A 11 -2.71 3.40 -6.93
CA ILE A 11 -1.65 3.73 -7.88
C ILE A 11 -2.11 3.58 -9.33
N ARG A 12 -2.98 2.61 -9.60
CA ARG A 12 -3.56 2.46 -10.94
C ARG A 12 -4.43 3.66 -11.29
N SER A 13 -5.30 4.10 -10.36
CA SER A 13 -6.15 5.27 -10.57
C SER A 13 -5.32 6.52 -10.86
N LYS A 14 -4.24 6.72 -10.11
CA LYS A 14 -3.36 7.87 -10.33
C LYS A 14 -2.69 7.82 -11.69
N ARG A 15 -2.24 6.63 -12.09
CA ARG A 15 -1.63 6.45 -13.40
C ARG A 15 -2.63 6.79 -14.52
N GLU A 16 -3.84 6.27 -14.40
CA GLU A 16 -4.90 6.51 -15.40
C GLU A 16 -5.35 7.96 -15.45
N GLU A 17 -5.46 8.62 -14.28
CA GLU A 17 -5.80 10.04 -14.21
C GLU A 17 -4.80 10.90 -14.97
N GLN A 18 -3.54 10.51 -14.95
CA GLN A 18 -2.46 11.26 -15.60
C GLN A 18 -2.19 10.77 -17.02
N ASN A 19 -3.00 9.83 -17.51
CA ASN A 19 -2.86 9.23 -18.85
C ASN A 19 -1.48 8.64 -19.10
N LEU A 20 -0.91 8.01 -18.06
CA LEU A 20 0.42 7.40 -18.17
C LEU A 20 0.31 5.91 -18.46
N LEU A 21 1.24 5.41 -19.26
CA LEU A 21 1.33 3.99 -19.57
C LEU A 21 2.26 3.30 -18.56
N LEU A 22 2.08 1.99 -18.41
CA LEU A 22 2.94 1.21 -17.51
C LEU A 22 4.43 1.39 -17.85
N ARG A 23 4.78 1.43 -19.13
CA ARG A 23 6.17 1.62 -19.56
C ARG A 23 6.75 2.97 -19.10
N GLU A 24 5.89 3.99 -19.02
CA GLU A 24 6.32 5.31 -18.56
C GLU A 24 6.62 5.29 -17.06
N ILE A 25 5.76 4.63 -16.27
CA ILE A 25 5.99 4.48 -14.85
C ILE A 25 7.22 3.59 -14.60
N SER A 26 7.40 2.56 -15.41
CA SER A 26 8.57 1.70 -15.33
C SER A 26 9.86 2.51 -15.51
N ALA A 27 9.87 3.41 -16.49
CA ALA A 27 11.03 4.27 -16.75
C ALA A 27 11.32 5.20 -15.57
N LEU A 28 10.26 5.72 -14.92
CA LEU A 28 10.42 6.65 -13.80
C LEU A 28 10.83 5.97 -12.50
N THR A 29 10.41 4.72 -12.31
CA THR A 29 10.63 4.01 -11.04
C THR A 29 11.78 3.01 -11.10
N SER A 30 12.23 2.67 -12.30
CA SER A 30 13.16 1.56 -12.52
C SER A 30 12.61 0.21 -12.06
N ILE A 31 11.29 0.09 -12.05
CA ILE A 31 10.60 -1.16 -11.72
C ILE A 31 10.03 -1.72 -13.02
N ASP A 32 10.19 -3.02 -13.24
CA ASP A 32 9.69 -3.69 -14.45
C ASP A 32 8.17 -3.49 -14.59
N GLN A 33 7.70 -3.24 -15.81
CA GLN A 33 6.27 -3.08 -16.13
C GLN A 33 5.42 -4.22 -15.60
N SER A 34 5.89 -5.46 -15.75
CA SER A 34 5.13 -6.63 -15.31
C SER A 34 4.97 -6.64 -13.79
N VAL A 35 5.97 -6.15 -13.07
CA VAL A 35 5.92 -6.05 -11.61
C VAL A 35 4.93 -4.96 -11.20
N ILE A 36 4.97 -3.80 -11.87
CA ILE A 36 4.03 -2.71 -11.57
C ILE A 36 2.59 -3.19 -11.82
N SER A 37 2.38 -3.89 -12.94
CA SER A 37 1.06 -4.45 -13.25
C SER A 37 0.56 -5.37 -12.13
N LYS A 38 1.44 -6.18 -11.57
CA LYS A 38 1.09 -7.07 -10.46
C LYS A 38 0.79 -6.30 -9.19
N PHE A 39 1.52 -5.22 -8.92
CA PHE A 39 1.21 -4.32 -7.80
C PHE A 39 -0.19 -3.76 -7.94
N GLU A 40 -0.54 -3.29 -9.14
CA GLU A 40 -1.86 -2.70 -9.39
C GLU A 40 -2.99 -3.70 -9.22
N LYS A 41 -2.74 -4.95 -9.54
CA LYS A 41 -3.73 -6.03 -9.41
C LYS A 41 -3.75 -6.68 -8.02
N GLY A 42 -2.83 -6.29 -7.14
CA GLY A 42 -2.74 -6.89 -5.82
C GLY A 42 -2.10 -8.27 -5.80
N GLU A 43 -1.47 -8.68 -6.91
CA GLU A 43 -0.83 -9.99 -7.03
C GLU A 43 0.58 -10.03 -6.43
N ARG A 44 1.15 -8.86 -6.18
CA ARG A 44 2.48 -8.74 -5.60
C ARG A 44 2.51 -7.52 -4.70
N LYS A 45 3.29 -7.60 -3.61
CA LYS A 45 3.41 -6.52 -2.64
C LYS A 45 4.72 -5.76 -2.87
N PRO A 46 4.67 -4.44 -2.96
CA PRO A 46 5.89 -3.65 -3.08
C PRO A 46 6.62 -3.54 -1.75
N SER A 47 7.88 -3.16 -1.81
CA SER A 47 8.65 -2.81 -0.62
C SER A 47 8.32 -1.37 -0.21
N ARG A 48 8.71 -0.99 1.02
CA ARG A 48 8.52 0.39 1.49
C ARG A 48 9.20 1.39 0.54
N GLU A 49 10.41 1.09 0.09
CA GLU A 49 11.14 1.94 -0.86
C GLU A 49 10.34 2.18 -2.14
N GLN A 50 9.74 1.11 -2.66
CA GLN A 50 8.94 1.20 -3.88
C GLN A 50 7.68 2.03 -3.65
N VAL A 51 7.04 1.88 -2.48
CA VAL A 51 5.87 2.70 -2.11
C VAL A 51 6.25 4.18 -2.11
N LEU A 52 7.40 4.52 -1.55
CA LEU A 52 7.87 5.90 -1.51
C LEU A 52 8.16 6.45 -2.91
N LYS A 53 8.64 5.63 -3.82
CA LYS A 53 8.82 6.03 -5.22
C LYS A 53 7.49 6.41 -5.87
N PHE A 54 6.46 5.62 -5.65
CA PHE A 54 5.13 5.93 -6.18
C PHE A 54 4.57 7.21 -5.57
N ALA A 55 4.79 7.44 -4.28
CA ALA A 55 4.35 8.68 -3.63
C ALA A 55 5.00 9.89 -4.29
N GLU A 56 6.28 9.81 -4.59
CA GLU A 56 7.01 10.89 -5.24
C GLU A 56 6.50 11.15 -6.64
N ILE A 57 6.35 10.09 -7.44
CA ILE A 57 5.94 10.20 -8.84
C ILE A 57 4.52 10.75 -8.96
N TYR A 58 3.60 10.27 -8.14
CA TYR A 58 2.21 10.69 -8.18
C TYR A 58 1.93 11.91 -7.29
N LYS A 59 2.97 12.47 -6.67
CA LYS A 59 2.87 13.66 -5.81
C LYS A 59 1.83 13.49 -4.72
N MET A 60 1.88 12.33 -4.06
CA MET A 60 0.99 11.98 -2.95
C MET A 60 1.75 12.06 -1.64
N PRO A 61 1.06 12.40 -0.53
CA PRO A 61 1.71 12.35 0.78
C PRO A 61 2.22 10.94 1.06
N GLN A 62 3.48 10.83 1.49
CA GLN A 62 4.09 9.54 1.79
C GLN A 62 3.30 8.77 2.84
N ALA A 63 2.85 9.49 3.88
CA ALA A 63 2.09 8.86 4.97
C ALA A 63 0.83 8.17 4.46
N ASP A 64 0.12 8.80 3.52
CA ASP A 64 -1.12 8.25 2.98
C ASP A 64 -0.88 6.93 2.26
N LEU A 65 0.17 6.87 1.43
CA LEU A 65 0.47 5.64 0.71
C LEU A 65 1.01 4.54 1.62
N ILE A 66 1.81 4.90 2.63
CA ILE A 66 2.29 3.94 3.62
C ILE A 66 1.12 3.35 4.41
N ILE A 67 0.17 4.20 4.83
CA ILE A 67 -1.02 3.73 5.54
C ILE A 67 -1.81 2.76 4.67
N SER A 68 -2.03 3.12 3.40
CA SER A 68 -2.77 2.26 2.47
C SER A 68 -2.06 0.91 2.29
N TRP A 69 -0.75 0.95 2.08
CA TRP A 69 0.07 -0.25 1.87
C TRP A 69 0.05 -1.17 3.10
N GLN A 70 0.24 -0.60 4.29
CA GLN A 70 0.25 -1.38 5.53
C GLN A 70 -1.15 -1.90 5.88
N SER A 71 -2.18 -1.07 5.68
CA SER A 71 -3.55 -1.51 5.97
C SER A 71 -4.00 -2.64 5.06
N ASP A 72 -3.52 -2.68 3.82
CA ASP A 72 -3.78 -3.81 2.92
C ASP A 72 -3.27 -5.12 3.53
N LYS A 73 -2.06 -5.10 4.08
CA LYS A 73 -1.47 -6.31 4.70
C LYS A 73 -2.34 -6.81 5.83
N VAL A 74 -2.80 -5.90 6.67
CA VAL A 74 -3.67 -6.24 7.80
C VAL A 74 -5.01 -6.76 7.29
N ALA A 75 -5.59 -6.09 6.28
CA ALA A 75 -6.89 -6.48 5.74
C ALA A 75 -6.85 -7.88 5.13
N TYR A 76 -5.82 -8.18 4.33
CA TYR A 76 -5.68 -9.51 3.74
C TYR A 76 -5.47 -10.58 4.80
N GLU A 77 -4.74 -10.26 5.87
CA GLU A 77 -4.52 -11.19 6.99
C GLU A 77 -5.82 -11.55 7.69
N LEU A 78 -6.76 -10.60 7.77
CA LEU A 78 -7.99 -10.75 8.54
C LEU A 78 -9.24 -11.05 7.70
N ILE A 79 -9.09 -11.16 6.38
CA ILE A 79 -10.24 -11.24 5.48
C ILE A 79 -11.19 -12.41 5.79
N ASP A 80 -10.67 -13.52 6.31
CA ASP A 80 -11.45 -14.69 6.62
C ASP A 80 -11.81 -14.80 8.11
N GLU A 81 -11.48 -13.80 8.92
CA GLU A 81 -11.77 -13.83 10.36
C GLU A 81 -13.13 -13.20 10.66
N ASN A 82 -13.77 -13.69 11.73
CA ASN A 82 -15.08 -13.19 12.14
C ASN A 82 -15.01 -12.02 13.13
N ASP A 83 -14.00 -12.00 14.00
CA ASP A 83 -13.90 -11.00 15.08
C ASP A 83 -12.93 -9.87 14.75
N VAL A 84 -13.06 -9.32 13.55
CA VAL A 84 -12.11 -8.35 13.02
C VAL A 84 -11.96 -7.11 13.91
N GLU A 85 -13.08 -6.54 14.37
CA GLU A 85 -13.03 -5.35 15.22
C GLU A 85 -12.26 -5.61 16.52
N GLU A 86 -12.53 -6.72 17.16
CA GLU A 86 -11.87 -7.09 18.41
C GLU A 86 -10.39 -7.37 18.18
N ILE A 87 -10.09 -8.09 17.10
CA ILE A 87 -8.70 -8.39 16.72
C ILE A 87 -7.92 -7.09 16.55
N LEU A 88 -8.50 -6.11 15.82
CA LEU A 88 -7.84 -4.83 15.57
C LEU A 88 -7.61 -4.04 16.84
N LYS A 89 -8.58 -4.02 17.76
CA LYS A 89 -8.43 -3.34 19.05
C LYS A 89 -7.28 -3.92 19.86
N VAL A 90 -7.25 -5.24 19.98
CA VAL A 90 -6.21 -5.93 20.73
C VAL A 90 -4.85 -5.73 20.06
N ALA A 91 -4.81 -5.79 18.73
CA ALA A 91 -3.58 -5.59 17.98
C ALA A 91 -3.01 -4.19 18.21
N GLU A 92 -3.86 -3.17 18.23
CA GLU A 92 -3.45 -1.80 18.51
C GLU A 92 -2.79 -1.70 19.88
N SER A 93 -3.42 -2.29 20.89
CA SER A 93 -2.88 -2.30 22.25
C SER A 93 -1.53 -3.01 22.30
N LYS A 94 -1.41 -4.13 21.58
CA LYS A 94 -0.14 -4.87 21.52
C LYS A 94 0.96 -4.07 20.84
N VAL A 95 0.62 -3.33 19.79
CA VAL A 95 1.59 -2.47 19.12
C VAL A 95 2.15 -1.43 20.09
N LYS A 96 1.27 -0.78 20.84
CA LYS A 96 1.67 0.21 21.84
C LYS A 96 2.57 -0.42 22.91
N TYR A 97 2.19 -1.59 23.40
CA TYR A 97 2.99 -2.33 24.38
C TYR A 97 4.37 -2.68 23.83
N LEU A 98 4.41 -3.24 22.61
CA LEU A 98 5.67 -3.65 22.00
C LEU A 98 6.61 -2.48 21.75
N LYS A 99 6.06 -1.31 21.43
CA LYS A 99 6.88 -0.10 21.26
C LYS A 99 7.53 0.35 22.56
N THR A 100 6.93 0.04 23.71
CA THR A 100 7.55 0.41 25.01
C THR A 100 8.75 -0.47 25.35
N ILE A 101 8.78 -1.72 24.88
CA ILE A 101 9.87 -2.64 25.18
C ILE A 101 10.91 -2.75 24.08
N LYS A 102 10.55 -2.32 22.87
CA LYS A 102 11.46 -2.34 21.71
C LYS A 102 12.07 -0.96 21.54
N LYS A 103 13.20 -0.73 22.14
CA LYS A 103 13.90 0.56 22.03
C LYS A 103 15.22 0.41 21.32
#